data_3aacb2b0b045d469280d56ee585e980d
#
_entry.id   3aacb2b0b045d469280d56ee585e980d
#
_cell.length_a   1.000
_cell.length_b   1.000
_cell.length_c   1.000
_cell.angle_alpha   90.00
_cell.angle_beta   90.00
_cell.angle_gamma   90.00
#
_symmetry.space_group_name_H-M   'P 1'
#
loop_
_entity.id
_entity.type
_entity.pdbx_description
1 polymer ?
#
loop_
_entity_poly.entity_id
_entity_poly.type
_entity_poly.pdbx_seq_one_letter_code
_entity_poly.pdbx_strand_id
1 'polypeptide(L)'
;MQKQVINISLIIGVEIILLITISACHTTKMADTNEQITTKDTTAVSKKATVDTLHRKTLIHRNTPIQSQSKQLNYLDYYNIAFNELENMLKDNQPLDFKRAVFITENAYFGDSLSYKKFNKSIDSLVRITNLWMNSNKLKEYSFPDSISVKRNGAIFTLMKDTIYWKEGIFHTPFQYDFEDFLGEKEWSSQFVTKLLLSGSGNCHSLPYLYKILADELQTEAYLSLAPNHIYIKHRSIKWGWYNTELTSGEFPTDAWVKASGYITLDAIRNGIYMDTLGQKESVALCVYDLAKGYLTQTKNYQDSFVLKCCDLVLNYDPQNINAIILKAETLKRQYNVFKSNNEISKAQQTYTQMQQLYVKGLEMGYREMPLTMYLEWLSSINLQKDKYVNSELNRTFNNR
;
A
#
# COMPACT_ATOMS: atom_id res chain seq x y z
N MET A 1 44.96 20.23 -1.67
CA MET A 1 43.50 19.98 -1.64
C MET A 1 42.91 19.87 -3.05
N GLN A 2 43.47 19.04 -3.94
CA GLN A 2 43.00 18.93 -5.35
C GLN A 2 43.09 17.50 -5.91
N LYS A 3 43.18 16.48 -5.08
CA LYS A 3 43.28 15.07 -5.51
C LYS A 3 42.17 14.13 -5.06
N GLN A 4 41.12 14.60 -4.40
CA GLN A 4 39.99 13.74 -3.95
C GLN A 4 38.71 13.86 -4.76
N VAL A 5 38.61 14.77 -5.73
CA VAL A 5 37.38 15.01 -6.52
C VAL A 5 37.27 14.10 -7.76
N ILE A 6 38.37 13.48 -8.19
CA ILE A 6 38.40 12.73 -9.46
C ILE A 6 37.95 11.27 -9.33
N ASN A 7 37.91 10.69 -8.12
CA ASN A 7 37.56 9.27 -7.96
C ASN A 7 36.07 8.99 -7.76
N ILE A 8 35.24 9.99 -7.45
CA ILE A 8 33.80 9.78 -7.24
C ILE A 8 33.02 9.67 -8.58
N SER A 9 33.47 10.39 -9.60
CA SER A 9 32.84 10.33 -10.94
C SER A 9 33.06 9.00 -11.67
N LEU A 10 34.06 8.24 -11.33
CA LEU A 10 34.40 6.96 -12.01
C LEU A 10 33.57 5.79 -11.42
N ILE A 11 33.23 5.84 -10.12
CA ILE A 11 32.49 4.77 -9.45
C ILE A 11 31.00 4.85 -9.82
N ILE A 12 30.45 6.06 -9.94
CA ILE A 12 29.05 6.27 -10.34
C ILE A 12 28.82 5.90 -11.83
N GLY A 13 29.84 6.07 -12.68
CA GLY A 13 29.76 5.72 -14.11
C GLY A 13 29.70 4.21 -14.40
N VAL A 14 30.25 3.38 -13.54
CA VAL A 14 30.31 1.92 -13.76
C VAL A 14 29.04 1.22 -13.29
N GLU A 15 28.42 1.67 -12.19
CA GLU A 15 27.15 1.08 -11.72
C GLU A 15 25.94 1.47 -12.59
N ILE A 16 25.93 2.68 -13.17
CA ILE A 16 24.88 3.12 -14.11
C ILE A 16 24.92 2.34 -15.43
N ILE A 17 26.11 1.87 -15.87
CA ILE A 17 26.23 1.06 -17.10
C ILE A 17 25.74 -0.37 -16.87
N LEU A 18 25.82 -0.91 -15.65
CA LEU A 18 25.33 -2.27 -15.35
C LEU A 18 23.81 -2.37 -15.30
N LEU A 19 23.10 -1.27 -14.98
CA LEU A 19 21.63 -1.22 -14.96
C LEU A 19 20.97 -1.11 -16.35
N ILE A 20 21.74 -0.75 -17.40
CA ILE A 20 21.23 -0.62 -18.77
C ILE A 20 21.20 -1.97 -19.52
N THR A 21 21.92 -2.99 -19.05
CA THR A 21 22.07 -4.27 -19.78
C THR A 21 21.06 -5.36 -19.39
N ILE A 22 20.22 -5.18 -18.37
CA ILE A 22 19.29 -6.22 -17.91
C ILE A 22 17.88 -6.08 -18.52
N SER A 23 17.58 -4.99 -19.23
CA SER A 23 16.22 -4.76 -19.80
C SER A 23 16.02 -5.23 -21.24
N ALA A 24 16.95 -6.00 -21.82
CA ALA A 24 16.84 -6.51 -23.18
C ALA A 24 17.28 -7.97 -23.26
N CYS A 25 16.49 -8.89 -22.74
CA CYS A 25 16.41 -10.27 -23.22
C CYS A 25 15.39 -11.07 -22.37
N HIS A 26 14.21 -11.31 -22.91
CA HIS A 26 13.51 -12.58 -22.74
C HIS A 26 12.26 -12.60 -23.61
N THR A 27 12.49 -12.89 -24.88
CA THR A 27 11.51 -13.59 -25.72
C THR A 27 12.15 -14.90 -26.11
N THR A 28 11.82 -15.97 -25.42
CA THR A 28 12.05 -17.33 -25.90
C THR A 28 10.79 -18.17 -25.65
N LYS A 29 10.30 -18.71 -26.77
CA LYS A 29 9.17 -19.63 -26.91
C LYS A 29 9.33 -20.83 -25.97
N MET A 30 8.27 -21.19 -25.26
CA MET A 30 8.09 -22.57 -24.74
C MET A 30 7.21 -23.35 -25.69
N ALA A 31 7.72 -24.52 -26.04
CA ALA A 31 7.08 -25.53 -26.87
C ALA A 31 6.11 -26.37 -26.05
N ASP A 32 5.01 -26.74 -26.70
CA ASP A 32 4.00 -27.69 -26.22
C ASP A 32 4.60 -29.05 -25.85
N THR A 33 4.19 -29.59 -24.70
CA THR A 33 4.11 -31.02 -24.46
C THR A 33 2.78 -31.34 -23.79
N ASN A 34 1.89 -31.96 -24.57
CA ASN A 34 0.69 -32.62 -24.10
C ASN A 34 1.08 -33.89 -23.33
N GLU A 35 0.59 -34.04 -22.12
CA GLU A 35 0.33 -35.35 -21.53
C GLU A 35 -1.07 -35.39 -20.92
N GLN A 36 -1.88 -36.27 -21.47
CA GLN A 36 -3.21 -36.67 -21.02
C GLN A 36 -3.08 -37.47 -19.72
N ILE A 37 -3.79 -37.07 -18.66
CA ILE A 37 -4.14 -37.97 -17.56
C ILE A 37 -5.66 -37.96 -17.36
N THR A 38 -6.21 -39.13 -17.44
CA THR A 38 -7.59 -39.55 -17.41
C THR A 38 -8.32 -39.21 -16.12
N THR A 39 -9.58 -38.85 -16.32
CA THR A 39 -10.63 -38.69 -15.31
C THR A 39 -10.92 -39.93 -14.49
N LYS A 40 -11.11 -39.78 -13.18
CA LYS A 40 -12.01 -40.64 -12.40
C LYS A 40 -12.85 -39.76 -11.43
N ASP A 41 -14.13 -40.03 -11.53
CA ASP A 41 -15.23 -39.49 -10.74
C ASP A 41 -15.03 -39.52 -9.22
N THR A 42 -15.42 -38.44 -8.56
CA THR A 42 -16.14 -38.53 -7.28
C THR A 42 -17.11 -37.35 -7.16
N THR A 43 -18.37 -37.69 -7.41
CA THR A 43 -19.53 -36.90 -7.01
C THR A 43 -19.71 -36.94 -5.49
N ALA A 44 -20.00 -35.81 -4.93
CA ALA A 44 -20.86 -35.47 -3.81
C ALA A 44 -20.16 -34.45 -2.86
N VAL A 45 -20.64 -33.28 -2.81
CA VAL A 45 -21.29 -32.51 -1.75
C VAL A 45 -21.44 -31.07 -2.23
N SER A 46 -22.55 -30.81 -2.85
CA SER A 46 -23.06 -29.46 -3.07
C SER A 46 -24.26 -29.29 -2.16
N LYS A 47 -24.18 -28.38 -1.19
CA LYS A 47 -25.27 -27.55 -0.68
C LYS A 47 -24.88 -26.99 0.69
N LYS A 48 -24.28 -25.76 0.72
CA LYS A 48 -24.47 -24.73 1.74
C LYS A 48 -23.44 -23.61 1.55
N ALA A 49 -23.69 -22.77 0.57
CA ALA A 49 -22.98 -21.48 0.45
C ALA A 49 -23.85 -20.49 -0.37
N THR A 50 -25.06 -20.16 0.10
CA THR A 50 -25.98 -19.35 -0.68
C THR A 50 -26.63 -18.19 0.08
N VAL A 51 -25.97 -17.61 1.07
CA VAL A 51 -26.53 -16.41 1.73
C VAL A 51 -25.55 -15.22 1.73
N ASP A 52 -24.23 -15.46 1.74
CA ASP A 52 -23.26 -14.34 1.84
C ASP A 52 -22.89 -13.69 0.49
N THR A 53 -23.12 -14.38 -0.62
CA THR A 53 -22.76 -13.88 -1.96
C THR A 53 -23.73 -12.83 -2.50
N LEU A 54 -24.93 -12.70 -1.94
CA LEU A 54 -25.93 -11.74 -2.45
C LEU A 54 -25.66 -10.29 -2.02
N HIS A 55 -24.97 -10.05 -0.91
CA HIS A 55 -24.67 -8.67 -0.45
C HIS A 55 -23.43 -8.06 -1.13
N ARG A 56 -22.55 -8.90 -1.68
CA ARG A 56 -21.33 -8.43 -2.36
C ARG A 56 -21.53 -8.08 -3.85
N LYS A 57 -22.50 -8.67 -4.53
CA LYS A 57 -22.72 -8.47 -5.98
C LYS A 57 -23.45 -7.18 -6.39
N THR A 58 -23.94 -6.37 -5.46
CA THR A 58 -24.78 -5.20 -5.79
C THR A 58 -24.03 -3.90 -6.05
N LEU A 59 -22.70 -3.92 -6.07
CA LEU A 59 -21.88 -2.71 -6.28
C LEU A 59 -21.52 -2.44 -7.74
N ILE A 60 -21.72 -3.38 -8.65
CA ILE A 60 -21.42 -3.19 -10.08
C ILE A 60 -22.70 -3.36 -10.88
N HIS A 61 -23.53 -2.32 -10.97
CA HIS A 61 -24.52 -2.20 -12.03
C HIS A 61 -24.09 -1.09 -12.99
N ARG A 62 -23.82 -1.48 -14.22
CA ARG A 62 -23.76 -0.59 -15.38
C ARG A 62 -25.10 0.13 -15.49
N ASN A 63 -25.10 1.42 -15.19
CA ASN A 63 -26.18 2.30 -15.60
C ASN A 63 -25.97 2.69 -17.04
N THR A 64 -26.91 2.36 -17.92
CA THR A 64 -27.06 2.89 -19.26
C THR A 64 -27.15 4.44 -19.18
N PRO A 65 -26.49 5.21 -20.07
CA PRO A 65 -26.39 6.65 -19.90
C PRO A 65 -27.70 7.34 -20.27
N ILE A 66 -28.22 8.14 -19.35
CA ILE A 66 -29.13 9.25 -19.68
C ILE A 66 -28.29 10.31 -20.37
N GLN A 67 -28.54 10.56 -21.65
CA GLN A 67 -27.92 11.63 -22.43
C GLN A 67 -28.31 13.00 -21.85
N SER A 68 -27.49 13.53 -20.96
CA SER A 68 -27.29 14.97 -20.82
C SER A 68 -25.90 15.26 -21.43
N GLN A 69 -25.79 16.30 -22.27
CA GLN A 69 -24.50 16.76 -22.84
C GLN A 69 -23.62 17.33 -21.72
N SER A 70 -23.13 16.47 -20.81
CA SER A 70 -21.99 16.75 -19.93
C SER A 70 -20.74 16.49 -20.77
N LYS A 71 -19.88 17.50 -20.89
CA LYS A 71 -18.52 17.38 -21.42
C LYS A 71 -17.90 16.13 -20.82
N GLN A 72 -17.65 15.10 -21.63
CA GLN A 72 -17.06 13.86 -21.16
C GLN A 72 -15.66 14.20 -20.66
N LEU A 73 -15.46 14.12 -19.32
CA LEU A 73 -14.17 14.37 -18.69
C LEU A 73 -13.18 13.31 -19.18
N ASN A 74 -11.94 13.73 -19.43
CA ASN A 74 -10.86 12.78 -19.72
C ASN A 74 -10.26 12.25 -18.40
N TYR A 75 -9.41 11.23 -18.46
CA TYR A 75 -8.78 10.67 -17.26
C TYR A 75 -8.06 11.73 -16.42
N LEU A 76 -7.32 12.63 -17.05
CA LEU A 76 -6.58 13.68 -16.34
C LEU A 76 -7.48 14.60 -15.52
N ASP A 77 -8.73 14.84 -15.99
CA ASP A 77 -9.68 15.68 -15.26
C ASP A 77 -10.06 15.06 -13.91
N TYR A 78 -10.34 13.74 -13.87
CA TYR A 78 -10.65 13.04 -12.63
C TYR A 78 -9.47 13.05 -11.63
N TYR A 79 -8.26 12.83 -12.14
CA TYR A 79 -7.05 12.90 -11.34
C TYR A 79 -6.75 14.30 -10.81
N ASN A 80 -6.99 15.35 -11.59
CA ASN A 80 -6.84 16.73 -11.13
C ASN A 80 -7.89 17.11 -10.07
N ILE A 81 -9.13 16.64 -10.19
CA ILE A 81 -10.16 16.83 -9.16
C ILE A 81 -9.72 16.19 -7.84
N ALA A 82 -9.28 14.93 -7.89
CA ALA A 82 -8.77 14.22 -6.72
C ALA A 82 -7.53 14.91 -6.12
N PHE A 83 -6.57 15.31 -6.96
CA PHE A 83 -5.39 16.06 -6.52
C PHE A 83 -5.76 17.33 -5.75
N ASN A 84 -6.68 18.14 -6.27
CA ASN A 84 -7.09 19.38 -5.63
C ASN A 84 -7.79 19.15 -4.28
N GLU A 85 -8.58 18.09 -4.14
CA GLU A 85 -9.22 17.75 -2.86
C GLU A 85 -8.16 17.30 -1.83
N LEU A 86 -7.20 16.45 -2.22
CA LEU A 86 -6.09 16.03 -1.35
C LEU A 86 -5.19 17.22 -0.97
N GLU A 87 -4.87 18.09 -1.91
CA GLU A 87 -4.08 19.30 -1.65
C GLU A 87 -4.79 20.21 -0.65
N ASN A 88 -6.11 20.39 -0.75
CA ASN A 88 -6.89 21.18 0.19
C ASN A 88 -6.89 20.59 1.61
N MET A 89 -6.93 19.25 1.75
CA MET A 89 -6.77 18.60 3.05
C MET A 89 -5.37 18.86 3.64
N LEU A 90 -4.32 18.71 2.83
CA LEU A 90 -2.94 18.93 3.26
C LEU A 90 -2.65 20.39 3.65
N LYS A 91 -3.29 21.34 2.97
CA LYS A 91 -3.20 22.79 3.25
C LYS A 91 -4.10 23.26 4.41
N ASP A 92 -4.77 22.35 5.09
CA ASP A 92 -5.74 22.66 6.16
C ASP A 92 -6.94 23.51 5.69
N ASN A 93 -7.22 23.57 4.38
CA ASN A 93 -8.42 24.20 3.82
C ASN A 93 -9.67 23.33 3.98
N GLN A 94 -9.47 22.03 4.24
CA GLN A 94 -10.48 21.03 4.56
C GLN A 94 -9.96 20.15 5.69
N PRO A 95 -10.84 19.54 6.50
CA PRO A 95 -10.42 18.57 7.52
C PRO A 95 -9.60 17.42 6.94
N LEU A 96 -8.53 17.02 7.63
CA LEU A 96 -7.81 15.80 7.30
C LEU A 96 -8.70 14.59 7.57
N ASP A 97 -8.98 13.81 6.53
CA ASP A 97 -9.78 12.59 6.58
C ASP A 97 -9.12 11.53 5.70
N PHE A 98 -8.39 10.60 6.34
CA PHE A 98 -7.67 9.54 5.62
C PHE A 98 -8.62 8.61 4.87
N LYS A 99 -9.77 8.28 5.44
CA LYS A 99 -10.82 7.48 4.77
C LYS A 99 -11.29 8.16 3.48
N ARG A 100 -11.53 9.46 3.53
CA ARG A 100 -11.92 10.24 2.35
C ARG A 100 -10.78 10.34 1.35
N ALA A 101 -9.54 10.55 1.81
CA ALA A 101 -8.36 10.61 0.95
C ALA A 101 -8.15 9.31 0.16
N VAL A 102 -8.27 8.15 0.81
CA VAL A 102 -8.22 6.84 0.16
C VAL A 102 -9.32 6.72 -0.89
N PHE A 103 -10.57 7.05 -0.52
CA PHE A 103 -11.70 6.93 -1.44
C PHE A 103 -11.52 7.79 -2.71
N ILE A 104 -11.14 9.06 -2.58
CA ILE A 104 -11.02 9.95 -3.76
C ILE A 104 -9.88 9.53 -4.68
N THR A 105 -8.78 9.01 -4.12
CA THR A 105 -7.67 8.45 -4.89
C THR A 105 -8.12 7.26 -5.73
N GLU A 106 -8.84 6.32 -5.12
CA GLU A 106 -9.36 5.14 -5.81
C GLU A 106 -10.47 5.48 -6.80
N ASN A 107 -11.34 6.43 -6.45
CA ASN A 107 -12.44 6.88 -7.29
C ASN A 107 -11.95 7.59 -8.58
N ALA A 108 -10.83 8.32 -8.50
CA ALA A 108 -10.20 8.90 -9.69
C ALA A 108 -9.76 7.82 -10.69
N TYR A 109 -9.19 6.71 -10.21
CA TYR A 109 -8.83 5.57 -11.05
C TYR A 109 -10.05 4.97 -11.78
N PHE A 110 -11.21 4.94 -11.13
CA PHE A 110 -12.45 4.44 -11.71
C PHE A 110 -13.29 5.51 -12.43
N GLY A 111 -12.70 6.69 -12.74
CA GLY A 111 -13.37 7.75 -13.49
C GLY A 111 -14.63 8.29 -12.79
N ASP A 112 -14.55 8.50 -11.47
CA ASP A 112 -15.64 8.99 -10.61
C ASP A 112 -16.90 8.10 -10.60
N SER A 113 -16.71 6.79 -10.78
CA SER A 113 -17.85 5.83 -10.86
C SER A 113 -18.18 5.16 -9.53
N LEU A 114 -17.34 5.34 -8.49
CA LEU A 114 -17.58 4.75 -7.18
C LEU A 114 -18.55 5.60 -6.34
N SER A 115 -19.24 4.96 -5.40
CA SER A 115 -20.16 5.63 -4.47
C SER A 115 -19.56 5.76 -3.08
N TYR A 116 -19.19 6.98 -2.65
CA TYR A 116 -18.73 7.23 -1.30
C TYR A 116 -19.72 6.77 -0.23
N LYS A 117 -21.03 6.96 -0.47
CA LYS A 117 -22.08 6.49 0.45
C LYS A 117 -22.03 4.97 0.66
N LYS A 118 -21.79 4.18 -0.41
CA LYS A 118 -21.66 2.72 -0.29
C LYS A 118 -20.38 2.34 0.41
N PHE A 119 -19.26 2.99 0.07
CA PHE A 119 -17.96 2.79 0.72
C PHE A 119 -18.07 3.05 2.23
N ASN A 120 -18.59 4.21 2.62
CA ASN A 120 -18.78 4.58 4.02
C ASN A 120 -19.66 3.58 4.77
N LYS A 121 -20.79 3.14 4.16
CA LYS A 121 -21.68 2.14 4.77
C LYS A 121 -20.96 0.79 5.02
N SER A 122 -20.03 0.40 4.15
CA SER A 122 -19.24 -0.82 4.36
C SER A 122 -18.30 -0.65 5.56
N ILE A 123 -17.62 0.50 5.66
CA ILE A 123 -16.78 0.84 6.83
C ILE A 123 -17.61 0.88 8.11
N ASP A 124 -18.75 1.57 8.12
CA ASP A 124 -19.67 1.63 9.27
C ASP A 124 -20.10 0.23 9.75
N SER A 125 -20.30 -0.69 8.80
CA SER A 125 -20.66 -2.07 9.12
C SER A 125 -19.52 -2.81 9.83
N LEU A 126 -18.26 -2.63 9.36
CA LEU A 126 -17.09 -3.22 10.00
C LEU A 126 -16.85 -2.62 11.39
N VAL A 127 -17.00 -1.30 11.55
CA VAL A 127 -16.92 -0.62 12.85
C VAL A 127 -17.94 -1.19 13.83
N ARG A 128 -19.18 -1.42 13.36
CA ARG A 128 -20.21 -2.03 14.21
C ARG A 128 -19.84 -3.46 14.63
N ILE A 129 -19.34 -4.29 13.73
CA ILE A 129 -18.88 -5.65 14.05
C ILE A 129 -17.77 -5.60 15.09
N THR A 130 -16.79 -4.70 14.90
CA THR A 130 -15.67 -4.50 15.84
C THR A 130 -16.17 -4.12 17.23
N ASN A 131 -17.13 -3.18 17.32
CA ASN A 131 -17.74 -2.78 18.60
C ASN A 131 -18.52 -3.93 19.27
N LEU A 132 -19.24 -4.76 18.52
CA LEU A 132 -19.93 -5.94 19.08
C LEU A 132 -18.93 -6.94 19.64
N TRP A 133 -17.81 -7.19 18.93
CA TRP A 133 -16.75 -8.05 19.41
C TRP A 133 -16.13 -7.49 20.70
N MET A 134 -15.84 -6.19 20.75
CA MET A 134 -15.29 -5.55 21.95
C MET A 134 -16.22 -5.68 23.17
N ASN A 135 -17.52 -5.55 22.98
CA ASN A 135 -18.47 -5.67 24.09
C ASN A 135 -18.55 -7.08 24.65
N SER A 136 -18.24 -8.09 23.84
CA SER A 136 -18.33 -9.50 24.20
C SER A 136 -17.00 -10.11 24.67
N ASN A 137 -15.89 -9.42 24.46
CA ASN A 137 -14.54 -9.93 24.75
C ASN A 137 -13.77 -9.00 25.68
N LYS A 138 -12.85 -9.59 26.46
CA LYS A 138 -11.95 -8.86 27.36
C LYS A 138 -10.51 -9.11 26.91
N LEU A 139 -9.64 -8.09 27.07
CA LEU A 139 -8.18 -8.32 26.95
C LEU A 139 -7.72 -9.29 28.02
N LYS A 140 -6.85 -10.20 27.62
CA LYS A 140 -6.17 -11.10 28.56
C LYS A 140 -4.88 -10.44 29.06
N GLU A 141 -4.61 -10.53 30.36
CA GLU A 141 -3.33 -10.09 30.98
C GLU A 141 -2.93 -8.64 30.66
N TYR A 142 -3.91 -7.74 30.43
CA TYR A 142 -3.67 -6.32 30.17
C TYR A 142 -4.56 -5.42 31.04
N SER A 143 -3.96 -4.70 32.00
CA SER A 143 -4.66 -3.83 32.94
C SER A 143 -3.98 -2.45 33.10
N PHE A 144 -3.56 -1.87 31.98
CA PHE A 144 -2.94 -0.54 31.93
C PHE A 144 -3.95 0.54 31.56
N PRO A 145 -3.67 1.82 31.85
CA PRO A 145 -4.57 2.95 31.56
C PRO A 145 -5.02 3.06 30.08
N ASP A 146 -4.17 2.62 29.14
CA ASP A 146 -4.44 2.59 27.71
C ASP A 146 -5.19 1.33 27.23
N SER A 147 -5.74 0.53 28.14
CA SER A 147 -6.42 -0.74 27.83
C SER A 147 -7.56 -0.60 26.80
N ILE A 148 -8.26 0.55 26.77
CA ILE A 148 -9.31 0.80 25.79
C ILE A 148 -8.72 0.89 24.38
N SER A 149 -7.64 1.65 24.19
CA SER A 149 -6.95 1.79 22.90
C SER A 149 -6.37 0.44 22.45
N VAL A 150 -5.70 -0.28 23.33
CA VAL A 150 -5.15 -1.62 23.04
C VAL A 150 -6.28 -2.58 22.67
N LYS A 151 -7.42 -2.53 23.36
CA LYS A 151 -8.58 -3.37 23.05
C LYS A 151 -9.19 -3.06 21.68
N ARG A 152 -9.28 -1.77 21.28
CA ARG A 152 -9.74 -1.36 19.95
C ARG A 152 -8.81 -1.91 18.87
N ASN A 153 -7.51 -1.77 19.02
CA ASN A 153 -6.52 -2.31 18.09
C ASN A 153 -6.58 -3.84 17.99
N GLY A 154 -6.73 -4.54 19.12
CA GLY A 154 -6.94 -5.98 19.15
C GLY A 154 -8.23 -6.42 18.44
N ALA A 155 -9.31 -5.65 18.61
CA ALA A 155 -10.59 -5.93 17.96
C ALA A 155 -10.51 -5.72 16.44
N ILE A 156 -9.80 -4.65 15.97
CA ILE A 156 -9.55 -4.44 14.55
C ILE A 156 -8.70 -5.59 14.00
N PHE A 157 -7.63 -5.98 14.71
CA PHE A 157 -6.79 -7.11 14.31
C PHE A 157 -7.61 -8.40 14.17
N THR A 158 -8.45 -8.71 15.16
CA THR A 158 -9.36 -9.87 15.09
C THR A 158 -10.32 -9.78 13.89
N LEU A 159 -10.93 -8.60 13.66
CA LEU A 159 -11.77 -8.39 12.48
C LEU A 159 -11.01 -8.66 11.18
N MET A 160 -9.75 -8.23 11.09
CA MET A 160 -8.94 -8.40 9.89
C MET A 160 -8.50 -9.84 9.66
N LYS A 161 -8.24 -10.63 10.73
CA LYS A 161 -7.51 -11.89 10.61
C LYS A 161 -8.27 -13.12 11.09
N ASP A 162 -9.38 -12.97 11.82
CA ASP A 162 -10.10 -14.10 12.40
C ASP A 162 -11.56 -14.16 11.92
N THR A 163 -12.14 -15.36 11.95
CA THR A 163 -13.59 -15.53 11.78
C THR A 163 -14.30 -15.13 13.08
N ILE A 164 -15.24 -14.20 12.97
CA ILE A 164 -16.06 -13.77 14.10
C ILE A 164 -17.40 -14.52 14.03
N TYR A 165 -17.71 -15.22 15.13
CA TYR A 165 -18.98 -15.91 15.31
C TYR A 165 -19.91 -15.09 16.21
N TRP A 166 -21.20 -15.09 15.89
CA TRP A 166 -22.24 -14.47 16.70
C TRP A 166 -23.47 -15.37 16.76
N LYS A 167 -23.91 -15.65 17.99
CA LYS A 167 -25.09 -16.47 18.38
C LYS A 167 -25.45 -17.68 17.51
N GLU A 168 -25.69 -17.53 16.23
CA GLU A 168 -26.25 -18.55 15.33
C GLU A 168 -25.40 -18.86 14.11
N GLY A 169 -24.12 -18.40 14.07
CA GLY A 169 -23.26 -18.72 12.94
C GLY A 169 -22.12 -17.76 12.70
N ILE A 170 -21.52 -17.84 11.50
CA ILE A 170 -20.45 -16.95 11.06
C ILE A 170 -21.05 -15.57 10.80
N PHE A 171 -20.50 -14.57 11.46
CA PHE A 171 -20.90 -13.18 11.33
C PHE A 171 -19.96 -12.37 10.45
N HIS A 172 -18.66 -12.70 10.48
CA HIS A 172 -17.64 -12.09 9.66
C HIS A 172 -16.53 -13.10 9.35
N THR A 173 -16.08 -13.10 8.12
CA THR A 173 -14.89 -13.85 7.65
C THR A 173 -13.70 -12.93 7.53
N PRO A 174 -12.47 -13.38 7.86
CA PRO A 174 -11.27 -12.55 7.78
C PRO A 174 -10.97 -12.10 6.35
N PHE A 175 -10.28 -10.98 6.24
CA PHE A 175 -9.67 -10.58 4.99
C PHE A 175 -8.47 -11.45 4.67
N GLN A 176 -8.31 -11.79 3.39
CA GLN A 176 -7.23 -12.65 2.92
C GLN A 176 -6.14 -11.82 2.22
N TYR A 177 -4.90 -12.29 2.32
CA TYR A 177 -3.83 -11.74 1.50
C TYR A 177 -3.85 -12.37 0.10
N ASP A 178 -3.74 -11.53 -0.92
CA ASP A 178 -3.69 -11.95 -2.32
C ASP A 178 -2.25 -12.30 -2.70
N PHE A 179 -1.89 -13.58 -2.60
CA PHE A 179 -0.58 -14.08 -3.00
C PHE A 179 -0.42 -14.22 -4.52
N GLU A 180 -1.51 -14.13 -5.30
CA GLU A 180 -1.45 -14.29 -6.76
C GLU A 180 -1.17 -12.99 -7.50
N ASP A 181 -1.59 -11.84 -6.93
CA ASP A 181 -1.40 -10.50 -7.50
C ASP A 181 -1.01 -9.47 -6.43
N PHE A 182 -0.08 -9.85 -5.56
CA PHE A 182 0.36 -9.01 -4.43
C PHE A 182 1.01 -7.69 -4.87
N LEU A 183 1.58 -7.60 -6.08
CA LEU A 183 2.11 -6.36 -6.66
C LEU A 183 1.06 -5.54 -7.42
N GLY A 184 -0.12 -6.10 -7.70
CA GLY A 184 -1.14 -5.46 -8.53
C GLY A 184 -0.72 -5.32 -10.00
N GLU A 185 0.11 -6.26 -10.50
CA GLU A 185 0.57 -6.25 -11.89
C GLU A 185 -0.51 -6.70 -12.86
N LYS A 186 -1.33 -7.67 -12.45
CA LYS A 186 -2.47 -8.16 -13.23
C LYS A 186 -3.64 -7.17 -13.15
N GLU A 187 -3.90 -6.68 -11.93
CA GLU A 187 -4.98 -5.74 -11.67
C GLU A 187 -4.56 -4.71 -10.60
N TRP A 188 -4.25 -3.48 -11.04
CA TRP A 188 -3.80 -2.41 -10.15
C TRP A 188 -4.72 -2.16 -8.96
N SER A 189 -6.03 -2.32 -9.14
CA SER A 189 -7.02 -2.16 -8.08
C SER A 189 -6.90 -3.18 -6.94
N SER A 190 -6.06 -4.22 -7.05
CA SER A 190 -5.72 -5.13 -5.94
C SER A 190 -5.12 -4.39 -4.73
N GLN A 191 -4.58 -3.18 -4.96
CA GLN A 191 -4.07 -2.28 -3.91
C GLN A 191 -5.18 -1.43 -3.25
N PHE A 192 -6.43 -1.50 -3.71
CA PHE A 192 -7.51 -0.61 -3.29
C PHE A 192 -8.36 -1.19 -2.16
N VAL A 193 -8.69 -0.34 -1.19
CA VAL A 193 -9.63 -0.67 -0.10
C VAL A 193 -11.03 -0.94 -0.66
N THR A 194 -11.46 -0.21 -1.69
CA THR A 194 -12.75 -0.45 -2.36
C THR A 194 -12.85 -1.86 -2.93
N LYS A 195 -11.79 -2.38 -3.54
CA LYS A 195 -11.73 -3.78 -4.02
C LYS A 195 -11.65 -4.76 -2.85
N LEU A 196 -10.82 -4.48 -1.84
CA LEU A 196 -10.72 -5.30 -0.62
C LEU A 196 -12.07 -5.50 0.05
N LEU A 197 -12.87 -4.43 0.20
CA LEU A 197 -14.22 -4.49 0.78
C LEU A 197 -15.20 -5.34 -0.05
N LEU A 198 -14.99 -5.43 -1.37
CA LEU A 198 -15.84 -6.22 -2.28
C LEU A 198 -15.42 -7.69 -2.33
N SER A 199 -14.13 -7.96 -2.46
CA SER A 199 -13.59 -9.30 -2.68
C SER A 199 -13.26 -10.05 -1.39
N GLY A 200 -12.97 -9.29 -0.31
CA GLY A 200 -12.40 -9.85 0.92
C GLY A 200 -10.91 -10.19 0.79
N SER A 201 -10.27 -9.85 -0.34
CA SER A 201 -8.85 -10.13 -0.61
C SER A 201 -8.11 -8.85 -1.00
N GLY A 202 -6.90 -8.67 -0.49
CA GLY A 202 -6.04 -7.51 -0.74
C GLY A 202 -4.59 -7.80 -0.45
N ASN A 203 -3.75 -6.77 -0.51
CA ASN A 203 -2.30 -6.91 -0.37
C ASN A 203 -1.75 -6.06 0.79
N CYS A 204 -0.42 -5.93 0.85
CA CYS A 204 0.28 -5.12 1.86
C CYS A 204 0.00 -3.62 1.77
N HIS A 205 -0.80 -3.15 0.84
CA HIS A 205 -1.27 -1.77 0.72
C HIS A 205 -2.71 -1.64 1.24
N SER A 206 -3.67 -2.34 0.63
CA SER A 206 -5.10 -2.22 0.97
C SER A 206 -5.44 -2.69 2.37
N LEU A 207 -4.78 -3.75 2.89
CA LEU A 207 -5.03 -4.26 4.23
C LEU A 207 -4.63 -3.25 5.34
N PRO A 208 -3.41 -2.66 5.36
CA PRO A 208 -3.06 -1.64 6.33
C PRO A 208 -3.89 -0.36 6.19
N TYR A 209 -4.27 0.02 4.97
CA TYR A 209 -5.13 1.18 4.75
C TYR A 209 -6.51 0.97 5.38
N LEU A 210 -7.13 -0.19 5.18
CA LEU A 210 -8.39 -0.52 5.85
C LEU A 210 -8.24 -0.52 7.37
N TYR A 211 -7.14 -1.10 7.89
CA TYR A 211 -6.85 -1.09 9.32
C TYR A 211 -6.79 0.34 9.89
N LYS A 212 -6.03 1.23 9.21
CA LYS A 212 -5.89 2.64 9.60
C LYS A 212 -7.23 3.37 9.56
N ILE A 213 -8.04 3.17 8.51
CA ILE A 213 -9.40 3.73 8.45
C ILE A 213 -10.25 3.29 9.64
N LEU A 214 -10.24 1.99 9.97
CA LEU A 214 -11.01 1.47 11.10
C LEU A 214 -10.50 2.01 12.44
N ALA A 215 -9.19 2.19 12.59
CA ALA A 215 -8.59 2.77 13.78
C ALA A 215 -9.03 4.24 13.98
N ASP A 216 -9.03 5.03 12.91
CA ASP A 216 -9.51 6.42 12.96
C ASP A 216 -10.99 6.49 13.31
N GLU A 217 -11.85 5.66 12.70
CA GLU A 217 -13.29 5.59 13.01
C GLU A 217 -13.55 5.15 14.47
N LEU A 218 -12.71 4.28 15.01
CA LEU A 218 -12.79 3.82 16.40
C LEU A 218 -12.03 4.72 17.38
N GLN A 219 -11.44 5.82 16.91
CA GLN A 219 -10.67 6.76 17.72
C GLN A 219 -9.56 6.07 18.54
N THR A 220 -8.76 5.27 17.86
CA THR A 220 -7.57 4.63 18.43
C THR A 220 -6.34 4.91 17.55
N GLU A 221 -5.17 4.98 18.19
CA GLU A 221 -3.93 5.24 17.48
C GLU A 221 -3.45 3.98 16.76
N ALA A 222 -3.31 4.09 15.44
CA ALA A 222 -2.64 3.14 14.57
C ALA A 222 -1.97 3.93 13.45
N TYR A 223 -0.70 3.64 13.21
CA TYR A 223 0.13 4.38 12.26
C TYR A 223 0.54 3.48 11.11
N LEU A 224 0.45 3.98 9.89
CA LEU A 224 1.11 3.36 8.76
C LEU A 224 2.63 3.48 8.95
N SER A 225 3.35 2.46 8.54
CA SER A 225 4.81 2.44 8.52
C SER A 225 5.30 1.78 7.25
N LEU A 226 6.37 2.33 6.67
CA LEU A 226 6.91 1.87 5.40
C LEU A 226 8.12 0.96 5.61
N ALA A 227 8.23 -0.03 4.74
CA ALA A 227 9.43 -0.82 4.48
C ALA A 227 9.61 -0.93 2.95
N PRO A 228 10.75 -1.42 2.43
CA PRO A 228 10.92 -1.62 1.00
C PRO A 228 9.79 -2.48 0.40
N ASN A 229 9.05 -1.89 -0.55
CA ASN A 229 7.89 -2.51 -1.21
C ASN A 229 6.77 -2.99 -0.27
N HIS A 230 6.69 -2.44 0.95
CA HIS A 230 5.78 -2.95 1.95
C HIS A 230 5.23 -1.85 2.87
N ILE A 231 3.97 -2.01 3.32
CA ILE A 231 3.31 -1.17 4.32
C ILE A 231 2.78 -2.08 5.42
N TYR A 232 2.96 -1.66 6.66
CA TYR A 232 2.46 -2.36 7.84
C TYR A 232 1.96 -1.35 8.88
N ILE A 233 1.44 -1.83 10.01
CA ILE A 233 0.89 -0.98 11.06
C ILE A 233 1.82 -0.97 12.28
N LYS A 234 2.05 0.22 12.84
CA LYS A 234 2.69 0.41 14.13
C LYS A 234 1.71 0.94 15.17
N HIS A 235 1.86 0.46 16.39
CA HIS A 235 1.10 0.90 17.54
C HIS A 235 2.02 1.22 18.70
N ARG A 236 1.48 1.96 19.67
CA ARG A 236 2.15 2.18 20.94
C ARG A 236 1.25 1.72 22.08
N SER A 237 1.86 1.09 23.08
CA SER A 237 1.19 0.75 24.34
C SER A 237 2.09 1.04 25.54
N ILE A 238 1.48 1.19 26.72
CA ILE A 238 2.24 1.40 27.96
C ILE A 238 3.06 0.17 28.31
N LYS A 239 2.50 -1.03 28.11
CA LYS A 239 3.14 -2.30 28.49
C LYS A 239 4.31 -2.68 27.57
N TRP A 240 4.12 -2.56 26.26
CA TRP A 240 5.09 -3.09 25.27
C TRP A 240 5.89 -2.01 24.54
N GLY A 241 5.59 -0.71 24.76
CA GLY A 241 6.14 0.36 23.95
C GLY A 241 5.60 0.30 22.50
N TRP A 242 6.46 0.55 21.52
CA TRP A 242 6.13 0.38 20.11
C TRP A 242 6.10 -1.09 19.70
N TYR A 243 5.09 -1.48 18.92
CA TYR A 243 4.97 -2.81 18.34
C TYR A 243 4.35 -2.77 16.94
N ASN A 244 4.62 -3.80 16.16
CA ASN A 244 4.20 -3.90 14.76
C ASN A 244 3.04 -4.87 14.64
N THR A 245 2.16 -4.60 13.67
CA THR A 245 1.10 -5.51 13.21
C THR A 245 1.29 -5.76 11.72
N GLU A 246 1.55 -7.03 11.38
CA GLU A 246 1.75 -7.49 10.02
C GLU A 246 0.50 -8.22 9.53
N LEU A 247 -0.18 -7.62 8.56
CA LEU A 247 -1.46 -8.15 8.07
C LEU A 247 -1.31 -9.22 6.98
N THR A 248 -0.13 -9.34 6.37
CA THR A 248 0.16 -10.45 5.42
C THR A 248 0.13 -11.78 6.15
N SER A 249 0.84 -11.88 7.27
CA SER A 249 0.91 -13.10 8.08
C SER A 249 -0.15 -13.18 9.19
N GLY A 250 -0.73 -12.04 9.60
CA GLY A 250 -1.58 -11.94 10.78
C GLY A 250 -0.82 -12.13 12.09
N GLU A 251 0.34 -11.46 12.21
CA GLU A 251 1.24 -11.61 13.35
C GLU A 251 1.80 -10.26 13.83
N PHE A 252 2.53 -10.29 14.94
CA PHE A 252 3.17 -9.12 15.56
C PHE A 252 4.70 -9.27 15.51
N PRO A 253 5.36 -8.93 14.37
CA PRO A 253 6.80 -9.09 14.25
C PRO A 253 7.57 -8.05 15.06
N THR A 254 8.79 -8.44 15.50
CA THR A 254 9.72 -7.51 16.15
C THR A 254 10.36 -6.56 15.12
N ASP A 255 10.77 -5.35 15.56
CA ASP A 255 11.53 -4.42 14.72
C ASP A 255 12.82 -5.06 14.17
N ALA A 256 13.48 -5.91 14.95
CA ALA A 256 14.69 -6.62 14.53
C ALA A 256 14.42 -7.52 13.31
N TRP A 257 13.28 -8.19 13.29
CA TRP A 257 12.90 -9.03 12.15
C TRP A 257 12.52 -8.17 10.94
N VAL A 258 11.70 -7.13 11.12
CA VAL A 258 11.32 -6.22 10.02
C VAL A 258 12.57 -5.63 9.36
N LYS A 259 13.54 -5.18 10.16
CA LYS A 259 14.82 -4.67 9.65
C LYS A 259 15.61 -5.72 8.88
N ALA A 260 15.76 -6.91 9.46
CA ALA A 260 16.62 -7.96 8.87
C ALA A 260 16.00 -8.55 7.60
N SER A 261 14.68 -8.79 7.59
CA SER A 261 13.96 -9.35 6.46
C SER A 261 13.63 -8.33 5.37
N GLY A 262 13.44 -7.06 5.76
CA GLY A 262 13.03 -5.98 4.85
C GLY A 262 14.16 -5.33 4.06
N TYR A 263 15.40 -5.82 4.13
CA TYR A 263 16.57 -5.22 3.45
C TYR A 263 16.80 -3.74 3.84
N ILE A 264 16.55 -3.39 5.11
CA ILE A 264 16.57 -2.03 5.61
C ILE A 264 17.93 -1.69 6.20
N THR A 265 18.58 -0.63 5.66
CA THR A 265 19.86 -0.13 6.18
C THR A 265 19.67 0.64 7.48
N LEU A 266 20.73 0.75 8.29
CA LEU A 266 20.68 1.58 9.50
C LEU A 266 20.48 3.08 9.16
N ASP A 267 21.05 3.54 8.04
CA ASP A 267 20.89 4.92 7.60
C ASP A 267 19.46 5.20 7.18
N ALA A 268 18.78 4.25 6.53
CA ALA A 268 17.37 4.36 6.20
C ALA A 268 16.47 4.56 7.44
N ILE A 269 16.78 3.84 8.53
CA ILE A 269 16.06 4.00 9.81
C ILE A 269 16.39 5.35 10.44
N ARG A 270 17.67 5.74 10.51
CA ARG A 270 18.11 7.01 11.09
C ARG A 270 17.54 8.22 10.37
N ASN A 271 17.39 8.12 9.06
CA ASN A 271 16.84 9.18 8.22
C ASN A 271 15.31 9.11 8.11
N GLY A 272 14.64 8.19 8.81
CA GLY A 272 13.17 8.10 8.90
C GLY A 272 12.47 7.70 7.61
N ILE A 273 13.19 7.12 6.61
CA ILE A 273 12.54 6.70 5.37
C ILE A 273 11.81 5.35 5.50
N TYR A 274 12.19 4.55 6.49
CA TYR A 274 11.58 3.27 6.81
C TYR A 274 11.45 3.06 8.30
N MET A 275 10.48 2.25 8.69
CA MET A 275 10.18 1.83 10.06
C MET A 275 9.74 2.97 11.00
N ASP A 276 9.60 4.17 10.51
CA ASP A 276 8.99 5.29 11.24
C ASP A 276 7.46 5.28 11.07
N THR A 277 6.77 6.03 11.90
CA THR A 277 5.31 6.16 11.85
C THR A 277 4.92 7.33 10.97
N LEU A 278 3.94 7.13 10.08
CA LEU A 278 3.35 8.21 9.31
C LEU A 278 2.25 8.90 10.14
N GLY A 279 2.38 10.19 10.35
CA GLY A 279 1.34 11.01 10.94
C GLY A 279 0.13 11.20 10.02
N GLN A 280 -0.80 12.04 10.43
CA GLN A 280 -2.04 12.27 9.67
C GLN A 280 -1.77 12.88 8.29
N LYS A 281 -0.91 13.91 8.22
CA LYS A 281 -0.57 14.58 6.94
C LYS A 281 0.26 13.67 6.04
N GLU A 282 1.24 12.96 6.58
CA GLU A 282 2.06 12.02 5.83
C GLU A 282 1.20 10.86 5.27
N SER A 283 0.20 10.39 6.02
CA SER A 283 -0.74 9.36 5.55
C SER A 283 -1.60 9.87 4.39
N VAL A 284 -2.09 11.11 4.43
CA VAL A 284 -2.82 11.74 3.30
C VAL A 284 -1.87 12.02 2.14
N ALA A 285 -0.63 12.44 2.40
CA ALA A 285 0.38 12.62 1.35
C ALA A 285 0.71 11.30 0.63
N LEU A 286 0.70 10.17 1.35
CA LEU A 286 0.85 8.85 0.73
C LEU A 286 -0.29 8.56 -0.27
N CYS A 287 -1.53 9.00 0.00
CA CYS A 287 -2.63 8.90 -0.97
C CYS A 287 -2.37 9.73 -2.25
N VAL A 288 -1.63 10.87 -2.15
CA VAL A 288 -1.21 11.64 -3.34
C VAL A 288 -0.17 10.88 -4.16
N TYR A 289 0.75 10.16 -3.50
CA TYR A 289 1.68 9.25 -4.19
C TYR A 289 0.91 8.14 -4.92
N ASP A 290 -0.08 7.53 -4.27
CA ASP A 290 -0.91 6.48 -4.87
C ASP A 290 -1.73 7.01 -6.07
N LEU A 291 -2.20 8.25 -5.97
CA LEU A 291 -2.87 8.94 -7.09
C LEU A 291 -1.96 9.04 -8.31
N ALA A 292 -0.68 9.44 -8.10
CA ALA A 292 0.32 9.49 -9.17
C ALA A 292 0.59 8.11 -9.78
N LYS A 293 0.69 7.07 -8.96
CA LYS A 293 0.90 5.69 -9.40
C LYS A 293 -0.29 5.16 -10.19
N GLY A 294 -1.52 5.40 -9.72
CA GLY A 294 -2.75 5.05 -10.43
C GLY A 294 -2.83 5.73 -11.81
N TYR A 295 -2.51 7.03 -11.87
CA TYR A 295 -2.42 7.79 -13.12
C TYR A 295 -1.43 7.18 -14.10
N LEU A 296 -0.22 6.90 -13.65
CA LEU A 296 0.81 6.26 -14.49
C LEU A 296 0.41 4.87 -14.96
N THR A 297 -0.27 4.11 -14.13
CA THR A 297 -0.73 2.76 -14.50
C THR A 297 -1.70 2.82 -15.68
N GLN A 298 -2.61 3.78 -15.69
CA GLN A 298 -3.61 3.95 -16.75
C GLN A 298 -3.06 4.63 -17.99
N THR A 299 -2.26 5.68 -17.83
CA THR A 299 -1.90 6.55 -18.95
C THR A 299 -0.51 6.29 -19.52
N LYS A 300 0.40 5.73 -18.71
CA LYS A 300 1.84 5.63 -19.00
C LYS A 300 2.47 6.99 -19.37
N ASN A 301 1.80 8.10 -19.03
CA ASN A 301 2.22 9.44 -19.38
C ASN A 301 3.12 10.07 -18.31
N TYR A 302 4.36 10.32 -18.66
CA TYR A 302 5.36 10.96 -17.81
C TYR A 302 5.64 12.42 -18.22
N GLN A 303 4.94 12.94 -19.26
CA GLN A 303 5.31 14.21 -19.92
C GLN A 303 4.43 15.40 -19.51
N ASP A 304 3.22 15.16 -19.01
CA ASP A 304 2.24 16.21 -18.69
C ASP A 304 2.42 16.89 -17.32
N SER A 305 3.53 16.63 -16.65
CA SER A 305 3.88 17.16 -15.34
C SER A 305 2.97 16.73 -14.17
N PHE A 306 1.87 15.99 -14.37
CA PHE A 306 0.97 15.59 -13.28
C PHE A 306 1.69 14.79 -12.19
N VAL A 307 2.49 13.83 -12.60
CA VAL A 307 3.27 12.98 -11.64
C VAL A 307 4.27 13.81 -10.83
N LEU A 308 4.96 14.76 -11.49
CA LEU A 308 5.89 15.66 -10.79
C LEU A 308 5.17 16.52 -9.77
N LYS A 309 3.99 17.07 -10.16
CA LYS A 309 3.14 17.87 -9.27
C LYS A 309 2.70 17.06 -8.03
N CYS A 310 2.33 15.80 -8.19
CA CYS A 310 2.00 14.91 -7.08
C CYS A 310 3.22 14.67 -6.18
N CYS A 311 4.38 14.34 -6.77
CA CYS A 311 5.61 14.13 -6.00
C CYS A 311 6.02 15.38 -5.23
N ASP A 312 5.90 16.57 -5.82
CA ASP A 312 6.20 17.84 -5.16
C ASP A 312 5.29 18.08 -3.96
N LEU A 313 3.99 17.82 -4.10
CA LEU A 313 3.05 17.94 -3.01
C LEU A 313 3.38 16.96 -1.88
N VAL A 314 3.66 15.69 -2.20
CA VAL A 314 4.08 14.70 -1.18
C VAL A 314 5.30 15.19 -0.42
N LEU A 315 6.36 15.62 -1.14
CA LEU A 315 7.63 16.03 -0.54
C LEU A 315 7.55 17.33 0.26
N ASN A 316 6.52 18.14 0.07
CA ASN A 316 6.25 19.31 0.92
C ASN A 316 5.75 18.92 2.32
N TYR A 317 5.06 17.80 2.46
CA TYR A 317 4.47 17.35 3.74
C TYR A 317 5.19 16.15 4.34
N ASP A 318 5.87 15.38 3.51
CA ASP A 318 6.74 14.26 3.89
C ASP A 318 8.07 14.34 3.09
N PRO A 319 9.01 15.20 3.50
CA PRO A 319 10.29 15.40 2.80
C PRO A 319 11.17 14.15 2.74
N GLN A 320 10.87 13.16 3.57
CA GLN A 320 11.60 11.90 3.69
C GLN A 320 10.91 10.76 2.90
N ASN A 321 9.79 11.04 2.23
CA ASN A 321 9.09 10.03 1.44
C ASN A 321 9.96 9.52 0.29
N ILE A 322 10.63 8.41 0.54
CA ILE A 322 11.56 7.82 -0.42
C ILE A 322 10.83 7.38 -1.69
N ASN A 323 9.58 6.92 -1.58
CA ASN A 323 8.80 6.49 -2.73
C ASN A 323 8.53 7.67 -3.69
N ALA A 324 8.20 8.85 -3.15
CA ALA A 324 8.02 10.07 -3.95
C ALA A 324 9.33 10.58 -4.55
N ILE A 325 10.45 10.51 -3.80
CA ILE A 325 11.78 10.89 -4.29
C ILE A 325 12.15 10.03 -5.52
N ILE A 326 12.02 8.71 -5.40
CA ILE A 326 12.36 7.78 -6.48
C ILE A 326 11.40 7.92 -7.67
N LEU A 327 10.08 8.03 -7.42
CA LEU A 327 9.11 8.24 -8.49
C LEU A 327 9.39 9.53 -9.28
N LYS A 328 9.75 10.61 -8.57
CA LYS A 328 10.14 11.88 -9.20
C LYS A 328 11.39 11.71 -10.05
N ALA A 329 12.42 11.03 -9.54
CA ALA A 329 13.66 10.76 -10.26
C ALA A 329 13.42 9.92 -11.54
N GLU A 330 12.61 8.84 -11.44
CA GLU A 330 12.26 8.00 -12.59
C GLU A 330 11.41 8.77 -13.62
N THR A 331 10.52 9.65 -13.18
CA THR A 331 9.75 10.50 -14.08
C THR A 331 10.67 11.46 -14.86
N LEU A 332 11.59 12.13 -14.15
CA LEU A 332 12.60 13.00 -14.78
C LEU A 332 13.51 12.23 -15.74
N LYS A 333 13.91 10.99 -15.40
CA LYS A 333 14.69 10.12 -16.28
C LYS A 333 13.98 9.85 -17.61
N ARG A 334 12.65 9.61 -17.56
CA ARG A 334 11.86 9.42 -18.77
C ARG A 334 11.73 10.71 -19.59
N GLN A 335 11.52 11.85 -18.93
CA GLN A 335 11.50 13.16 -19.60
C GLN A 335 12.86 13.51 -20.21
N TYR A 336 13.97 13.26 -19.50
CA TYR A 336 15.33 13.43 -20.02
C TYR A 336 15.55 12.66 -21.33
N ASN A 337 15.12 11.40 -21.39
CA ASN A 337 15.29 10.59 -22.60
C ASN A 337 14.51 11.18 -23.80
N VAL A 338 13.30 11.73 -23.56
CA VAL A 338 12.50 12.42 -24.59
C VAL A 338 13.21 13.70 -25.04
N PHE A 339 13.65 14.57 -24.11
CA PHE A 339 14.34 15.81 -24.46
C PHE A 339 15.65 15.53 -25.23
N LYS A 340 16.39 14.49 -24.82
CA LYS A 340 17.60 14.06 -25.51
C LYS A 340 17.30 13.59 -26.94
N SER A 341 16.27 12.80 -27.15
CA SER A 341 15.89 12.32 -28.49
C SER A 341 15.39 13.45 -29.40
N ASN A 342 14.81 14.49 -28.83
CA ASN A 342 14.34 15.68 -29.56
C ASN A 342 15.43 16.73 -29.77
N ASN A 343 16.68 16.49 -29.39
CA ASN A 343 17.79 17.45 -29.39
C ASN A 343 17.54 18.74 -28.58
N GLU A 344 16.68 18.67 -27.56
CA GLU A 344 16.41 19.76 -26.61
C GLU A 344 17.51 19.82 -25.52
N ILE A 345 18.75 20.11 -25.91
CA ILE A 345 19.95 19.92 -25.09
C ILE A 345 19.87 20.63 -23.74
N SER A 346 19.41 21.88 -23.70
CA SER A 346 19.31 22.66 -22.45
C SER A 346 18.33 22.01 -21.45
N LYS A 347 17.14 21.62 -21.92
CA LYS A 347 16.14 20.94 -21.08
C LYS A 347 16.65 19.57 -20.62
N ALA A 348 17.28 18.82 -21.53
CA ALA A 348 17.87 17.53 -21.18
C ALA A 348 18.92 17.68 -20.06
N GLN A 349 19.84 18.64 -20.16
CA GLN A 349 20.87 18.88 -19.16
C GLN A 349 20.27 19.29 -17.81
N GLN A 350 19.29 20.18 -17.78
CA GLN A 350 18.61 20.60 -16.56
C GLN A 350 17.88 19.42 -15.88
N THR A 351 17.12 18.65 -16.67
CA THR A 351 16.37 17.49 -16.18
C THR A 351 17.31 16.41 -15.64
N TYR A 352 18.43 16.17 -16.33
CA TYR A 352 19.46 15.24 -15.88
C TYR A 352 20.05 15.62 -14.52
N THR A 353 20.38 16.90 -14.33
CA THR A 353 20.92 17.40 -13.06
C THR A 353 19.94 17.19 -11.91
N GLN A 354 18.65 17.53 -12.12
CA GLN A 354 17.60 17.32 -11.11
C GLN A 354 17.41 15.83 -10.78
N MET A 355 17.37 14.99 -11.79
CA MET A 355 17.29 13.53 -11.64
C MET A 355 18.45 12.99 -10.80
N GLN A 356 19.68 13.36 -11.13
CA GLN A 356 20.86 12.93 -10.38
C GLN A 356 20.82 13.36 -8.91
N GLN A 357 20.42 14.60 -8.63
CA GLN A 357 20.29 15.09 -7.25
C GLN A 357 19.31 14.25 -6.42
N LEU A 358 18.19 13.81 -7.00
CA LEU A 358 17.23 12.98 -6.32
C LEU A 358 17.75 11.56 -6.05
N TYR A 359 18.44 10.94 -7.01
CA TYR A 359 19.05 9.63 -6.77
C TYR A 359 20.15 9.70 -5.71
N VAL A 360 21.00 10.73 -5.75
CA VAL A 360 22.05 10.95 -4.73
C VAL A 360 21.39 11.13 -3.36
N LYS A 361 20.35 11.99 -3.26
CA LYS A 361 19.57 12.16 -2.03
C LYS A 361 19.03 10.83 -1.50
N GLY A 362 18.40 10.02 -2.34
CA GLY A 362 17.89 8.71 -1.94
C GLY A 362 18.99 7.78 -1.39
N LEU A 363 20.15 7.71 -2.06
CA LEU A 363 21.29 6.90 -1.62
C LEU A 363 21.86 7.40 -0.28
N GLU A 364 22.01 8.72 -0.10
CA GLU A 364 22.45 9.33 1.16
C GLU A 364 21.48 9.09 2.30
N MET A 365 20.18 9.03 2.02
CA MET A 365 19.15 8.65 3.00
C MET A 365 19.19 7.16 3.36
N GLY A 366 20.00 6.35 2.69
CA GLY A 366 20.14 4.92 2.96
C GLY A 366 19.21 4.03 2.13
N TYR A 367 18.52 4.59 1.12
CA TYR A 367 17.71 3.80 0.20
C TYR A 367 18.54 2.76 -0.54
N ARG A 368 18.01 1.56 -0.60
CA ARG A 368 18.52 0.47 -1.45
C ARG A 368 17.31 -0.20 -2.11
N GLU A 369 17.37 -0.37 -3.40
CA GLU A 369 16.36 -1.11 -4.12
C GLU A 369 16.43 -2.58 -3.69
N MET A 370 15.30 -3.11 -3.19
CA MET A 370 15.19 -4.51 -2.82
C MET A 370 15.02 -5.36 -4.08
N PRO A 371 15.95 -6.30 -4.37
CA PRO A 371 15.78 -7.19 -5.53
C PRO A 371 14.46 -7.97 -5.46
N LEU A 372 13.76 -8.11 -6.59
CA LEU A 372 12.47 -8.81 -6.65
C LEU A 372 12.59 -10.25 -6.13
N THR A 373 13.67 -10.96 -6.44
CA THR A 373 13.91 -12.32 -5.93
C THR A 373 13.95 -12.36 -4.40
N MET A 374 14.61 -11.40 -3.77
CA MET A 374 14.68 -11.27 -2.31
C MET A 374 13.30 -10.94 -1.72
N TYR A 375 12.52 -10.09 -2.37
CA TYR A 375 11.16 -9.80 -1.94
C TYR A 375 10.24 -11.05 -2.03
N LEU A 376 10.36 -11.83 -3.09
CA LEU A 376 9.62 -13.09 -3.25
C LEU A 376 10.03 -14.14 -2.21
N GLU A 377 11.32 -14.25 -1.91
CA GLU A 377 11.83 -15.12 -0.84
C GLU A 377 11.30 -14.67 0.53
N TRP A 378 11.31 -13.37 0.79
CA TRP A 378 10.72 -12.82 2.01
C TRP A 378 9.23 -13.15 2.10
N LEU A 379 8.45 -12.90 1.05
CA LEU A 379 7.01 -13.16 1.03
C LEU A 379 6.69 -14.63 1.25
N SER A 380 7.45 -15.56 0.64
CA SER A 380 7.28 -17.00 0.86
C SER A 380 7.67 -17.44 2.28
N SER A 381 8.65 -16.78 2.89
CA SER A 381 9.14 -17.11 4.23
C SER A 381 8.24 -16.62 5.36
N ILE A 382 7.40 -15.63 5.12
CA ILE A 382 6.53 -15.00 6.14
C ILE A 382 5.74 -16.06 6.93
N ASN A 383 5.09 -16.99 6.24
CA ASN A 383 4.31 -18.04 6.89
C ASN A 383 5.15 -19.19 7.45
N LEU A 384 6.29 -19.49 6.82
CA LEU A 384 7.15 -20.62 7.19
C LEU A 384 8.04 -20.32 8.41
N GLN A 385 8.31 -19.06 8.71
CA GLN A 385 9.26 -18.65 9.75
C GLN A 385 8.62 -17.84 10.86
N LYS A 386 7.30 -17.76 10.94
CA LYS A 386 6.61 -16.90 11.90
C LYS A 386 7.00 -17.16 13.36
N ASP A 387 7.26 -18.40 13.74
CA ASP A 387 7.70 -18.74 15.11
C ASP A 387 9.04 -18.08 15.51
N LYS A 388 9.85 -17.63 14.54
CA LYS A 388 11.14 -17.00 14.78
C LYS A 388 11.06 -15.50 15.08
N TYR A 389 9.96 -14.83 14.68
CA TYR A 389 9.87 -13.37 14.74
C TYR A 389 8.66 -12.83 15.50
N VAL A 390 7.76 -13.72 15.92
CA VAL A 390 6.50 -13.34 16.56
C VAL A 390 6.72 -12.94 18.00
N ASN A 391 6.08 -11.84 18.41
CA ASN A 391 5.97 -11.48 19.81
C ASN A 391 4.90 -12.34 20.50
N SER A 392 5.35 -13.39 21.20
CA SER A 392 4.45 -14.37 21.83
C SER A 392 3.54 -13.76 22.92
N GLU A 393 3.95 -12.66 23.54
CA GLU A 393 3.16 -11.98 24.57
C GLU A 393 1.98 -11.21 23.94
N LEU A 394 2.23 -10.48 22.83
CA LEU A 394 1.17 -9.83 22.06
C LEU A 394 0.17 -10.85 21.51
N ASN A 395 0.68 -11.96 20.99
CA ASN A 395 -0.17 -13.04 20.48
C ASN A 395 -1.08 -13.61 21.56
N ARG A 396 -0.58 -13.85 22.78
CA ARG A 396 -1.42 -14.33 23.90
C ARG A 396 -2.50 -13.32 24.31
N THR A 397 -2.21 -12.03 24.20
CA THR A 397 -3.17 -10.98 24.57
C THR A 397 -4.28 -10.81 23.54
N PHE A 398 -3.95 -10.88 22.25
CA PHE A 398 -4.88 -10.62 21.16
C PHE A 398 -5.48 -11.89 20.55
N ASN A 399 -4.73 -12.99 20.50
CA ASN A 399 -5.23 -14.25 19.97
C ASN A 399 -6.03 -14.99 21.06
N ASN A 400 -7.34 -15.01 20.90
CA ASN A 400 -8.24 -15.85 21.71
C ASN A 400 -8.24 -17.32 21.25
N ARG A 401 -7.18 -17.77 20.57
CA ARG A 401 -7.00 -19.16 20.11
C ARG A 401 -6.56 -20.08 21.22
#